data_eb8176e86283eabf7c7760d5c20f7878
#
_entry.id   eb8176e86283eabf7c7760d5c20f7878
#
_cell.length_a   1.000
_cell.length_b   1.000
_cell.length_c   1.000
_cell.angle_alpha   90.00
_cell.angle_beta   90.00
_cell.angle_gamma   90.00
#
_symmetry.space_group_name_H-M   'P 1'
#
loop_
_entity.id
_entity.type
_entity.pdbx_description
1 polymer ?
#
loop_
_entity_poly.entity_id
_entity_poly.type
_entity_poly.pdbx_seq_one_letter_code
_entity_poly.pdbx_strand_id
1 'polypeptide(L)'
;YIARIYALPPKYGNIAKAYIVQDDQLSGTPQSSYTITQDDVGKPLSEIQTRIPNPLALNLYVLGYNSNRKLSIVNDAVKENLKTYLRRFRPITDAINIKNGYIINIGVDYKIITKSNFVQEQVLGLVNERVSEFFNIDNWQINQPIVLSDLGYEISLVDGVASVTDI
;
A
#
# COMPACT_ATOMS: atom_id res chain seq x y z
N TYR A 1 -7.73 -1.28 15.01
CA TYR A 1 -6.27 -1.14 14.92
C TYR A 1 -5.86 0.07 14.07
N ILE A 2 -6.32 0.19 12.83
CA ILE A 2 -5.90 1.25 11.89
C ILE A 2 -6.04 2.65 12.51
N ALA A 3 -7.19 2.98 13.11
CA ALA A 3 -7.39 4.27 13.77
C ALA A 3 -6.39 4.53 14.90
N ARG A 4 -5.97 3.48 15.64
CA ARG A 4 -4.95 3.59 16.68
C ARG A 4 -3.55 3.78 16.12
N ILE A 5 -3.26 3.20 14.97
CA ILE A 5 -1.97 3.36 14.28
C ILE A 5 -1.79 4.82 13.84
N TYR A 6 -2.82 5.42 13.26
CA TYR A 6 -2.79 6.84 12.88
C TYR A 6 -2.82 7.79 14.08
N ALA A 7 -3.29 7.33 15.24
CA ALA A 7 -3.25 8.07 16.50
C ALA A 7 -1.92 7.88 17.28
N LEU A 8 -0.91 7.24 16.67
CA LEU A 8 0.42 7.08 17.29
C LEU A 8 1.03 8.45 17.56
N PRO A 9 1.44 8.75 18.81
CA PRO A 9 2.11 10.01 19.11
C PRO A 9 3.40 10.20 18.30
N PRO A 10 3.65 11.38 17.71
CA PRO A 10 4.81 11.63 16.83
C PRO A 10 6.18 11.29 17.42
N LYS A 11 6.29 11.30 18.75
CA LYS A 11 7.52 10.92 19.46
C LYS A 11 7.94 9.45 19.25
N TYR A 12 7.03 8.59 18.86
CA TYR A 12 7.29 7.18 18.61
C TYR A 12 7.54 6.85 17.13
N GLY A 13 7.40 7.85 16.26
CA GLY A 13 7.55 7.75 14.82
C GLY A 13 6.28 8.18 14.09
N ASN A 14 6.39 8.36 12.78
CA ASN A 14 5.29 8.77 11.93
C ASN A 14 4.96 7.66 10.92
N ILE A 15 3.70 7.24 10.89
CA ILE A 15 3.18 6.25 9.95
C ILE A 15 2.36 7.00 8.89
N ALA A 16 2.76 6.84 7.63
CA ALA A 16 2.07 7.42 6.48
C ALA A 16 0.84 6.61 6.09
N LYS A 17 1.03 5.31 5.93
CA LYS A 17 0.00 4.36 5.49
C LYS A 17 0.09 3.08 6.30
N ALA A 18 -1.06 2.48 6.59
CA ALA A 18 -1.17 1.22 7.30
C ALA A 18 -2.26 0.35 6.67
N TYR A 19 -1.97 -0.95 6.54
CA TYR A 19 -2.91 -1.94 6.02
C TYR A 19 -2.82 -3.21 6.86
N ILE A 20 -3.96 -3.75 7.25
CA ILE A 20 -4.05 -4.97 8.07
C ILE A 20 -4.76 -6.04 7.26
N VAL A 21 -4.18 -7.24 7.29
CA VAL A 21 -4.75 -8.42 6.67
C VAL A 21 -4.49 -9.63 7.57
N GLN A 22 -5.39 -10.58 7.54
CA GLN A 22 -5.22 -11.88 8.19
C GLN A 22 -4.13 -12.68 7.47
N ASP A 23 -3.34 -13.48 8.18
CA ASP A 23 -2.15 -14.16 7.61
C ASP A 23 -2.53 -15.17 6.51
N ASP A 24 -3.65 -15.85 6.67
CA ASP A 24 -4.20 -16.83 5.72
C ASP A 24 -4.73 -16.19 4.42
N GLN A 25 -5.12 -14.91 4.45
CA GLN A 25 -5.67 -14.20 3.27
C GLN A 25 -4.61 -13.85 2.23
N LEU A 26 -3.34 -13.77 2.62
CA LEU A 26 -2.23 -13.44 1.72
C LEU A 26 -1.70 -14.65 0.95
N SER A 27 -1.93 -15.85 1.41
CA SER A 27 -1.38 -17.06 0.79
C SER A 27 -2.16 -17.54 -0.44
N GLY A 28 -3.32 -16.96 -0.75
CA GLY A 28 -4.10 -17.28 -1.97
C GLY A 28 -4.63 -18.72 -2.06
N THR A 29 -4.23 -19.58 -1.14
CA THR A 29 -4.67 -20.96 -1.00
C THR A 29 -5.24 -21.15 0.39
N PRO A 30 -6.50 -21.60 0.52
CA PRO A 30 -7.02 -22.05 1.80
C PRO A 30 -6.26 -23.31 2.21
N GLN A 31 -5.14 -23.14 2.89
CA GLN A 31 -4.39 -24.26 3.43
C GLN A 31 -5.03 -24.69 4.76
N SER A 32 -5.99 -25.57 4.64
CA SER A 32 -6.52 -26.31 5.81
C SER A 32 -5.55 -27.38 6.32
N SER A 33 -4.45 -27.64 5.61
CA SER A 33 -3.43 -28.59 6.05
C SER A 33 -2.07 -28.21 5.49
N TYR A 34 -1.11 -28.01 6.38
CA TYR A 34 0.30 -27.92 6.02
C TYR A 34 0.80 -29.33 5.67
N THR A 35 1.24 -29.54 4.44
CA THR A 35 1.90 -30.78 4.04
C THR A 35 3.41 -30.60 4.20
N ILE A 36 4.03 -31.39 5.06
CA ILE A 36 5.49 -31.45 5.20
C ILE A 36 6.03 -31.97 3.87
N THR A 37 6.86 -31.18 3.20
CA THR A 37 7.52 -31.58 1.96
C THR A 37 8.84 -32.30 2.26
N GLN A 38 9.38 -33.02 1.26
CA GLN A 38 10.69 -33.66 1.41
C GLN A 38 11.82 -32.67 1.76
N ASP A 39 11.69 -31.41 1.34
CA ASP A 39 12.64 -30.34 1.67
C ASP A 39 12.60 -29.92 3.14
N ASP A 40 11.57 -30.28 3.88
CA ASP A 40 11.40 -29.96 5.29
C ASP A 40 11.94 -31.07 6.22
N VAL A 41 12.32 -32.22 5.64
CA VAL A 41 12.89 -33.33 6.39
C VAL A 41 14.26 -32.93 6.95
N GLY A 42 14.39 -33.00 8.27
CA GLY A 42 15.64 -32.64 8.97
C GLY A 42 15.75 -31.15 9.36
N LYS A 43 14.78 -30.31 9.02
CA LYS A 43 14.75 -28.93 9.51
C LYS A 43 14.13 -28.84 10.91
N PRO A 44 14.63 -27.94 11.78
CA PRO A 44 14.03 -27.73 13.08
C PRO A 44 12.60 -27.22 12.96
N LEU A 45 11.72 -27.63 13.86
CA LEU A 45 10.31 -27.21 13.90
C LEU A 45 10.10 -25.69 13.89
N SER A 46 11.07 -24.95 14.44
CA SER A 46 11.03 -23.48 14.41
C SER A 46 11.08 -22.90 12.99
N GLU A 47 11.79 -23.52 12.06
CA GLU A 47 11.86 -23.09 10.65
C GLU A 47 10.62 -23.52 9.86
N ILE A 48 10.02 -24.66 10.24
CA ILE A 48 8.79 -25.15 9.62
C ILE A 48 7.60 -24.33 10.10
N GLN A 49 7.55 -24.00 11.39
CA GLN A 49 6.46 -23.20 11.98
C GLN A 49 6.36 -21.77 11.42
N THR A 50 7.46 -21.20 10.94
CA THR A 50 7.42 -19.86 10.30
C THR A 50 6.68 -19.86 8.97
N ARG A 51 6.46 -21.02 8.36
CA ARG A 51 5.74 -21.17 7.07
C ARG A 51 4.26 -21.49 7.24
N ILE A 52 3.85 -21.92 8.43
CA ILE A 52 2.45 -22.26 8.70
C ILE A 52 1.69 -20.96 8.92
N PRO A 53 0.68 -20.63 8.07
CA PRO A 53 -0.18 -19.49 8.30
C PRO A 53 -0.86 -19.62 9.65
N ASN A 54 -0.79 -18.57 10.46
CA ASN A 54 -1.49 -18.52 11.73
C ASN A 54 -2.78 -17.71 11.57
N PRO A 55 -3.96 -18.34 11.60
CA PRO A 55 -5.23 -17.63 11.40
C PRO A 55 -5.53 -16.59 12.50
N LEU A 56 -4.85 -16.67 13.64
CA LEU A 56 -4.93 -15.70 14.73
C LEU A 56 -3.88 -14.58 14.59
N ALA A 57 -3.00 -14.65 13.58
CA ALA A 57 -2.00 -13.63 13.32
C ALA A 57 -2.54 -12.61 12.33
N LEU A 58 -2.35 -11.34 12.65
CA LEU A 58 -2.62 -10.20 11.80
C LEU A 58 -1.30 -9.67 11.24
N ASN A 59 -1.18 -9.60 9.93
CA ASN A 59 -0.08 -8.92 9.27
C ASN A 59 -0.43 -7.43 9.10
N LEU A 60 0.33 -6.59 9.75
CA LEU A 60 0.22 -5.15 9.65
C LEU A 60 1.34 -4.63 8.75
N TYR A 61 0.97 -4.14 7.57
CA TYR A 61 1.89 -3.48 6.65
C TYR A 61 1.89 -1.98 6.92
N VAL A 62 3.08 -1.40 7.07
CA VAL A 62 3.25 0.01 7.36
C VAL A 62 4.25 0.66 6.41
N LEU A 63 3.98 1.92 6.08
CA LEU A 63 4.88 2.81 5.36
C LEU A 63 4.97 4.14 6.12
N GLY A 64 6.14 4.75 6.12
CA GLY A 64 6.41 6.05 6.68
C GLY A 64 6.57 7.13 5.62
N TYR A 65 6.75 8.38 6.05
CA TYR A 65 7.21 9.46 5.20
C TYR A 65 8.71 9.70 5.38
N ASN A 66 9.40 9.98 4.29
CA ASN A 66 10.74 10.53 4.35
C ASN A 66 10.71 12.07 4.55
N SER A 67 11.90 12.71 4.63
CA SER A 67 12.03 14.17 4.77
C SER A 67 11.35 14.96 3.64
N ASN A 68 11.21 14.36 2.46
CA ASN A 68 10.58 14.95 1.28
C ASN A 68 9.09 14.61 1.14
N ARG A 69 8.45 14.13 2.21
CA ARG A 69 7.05 13.68 2.23
C ARG A 69 6.70 12.56 1.23
N LYS A 70 7.71 11.85 0.71
CA LYS A 70 7.49 10.64 -0.10
C LYS A 70 7.40 9.42 0.80
N LEU A 71 6.72 8.39 0.33
CA LEU A 71 6.64 7.11 1.04
C LEU A 71 8.02 6.49 1.20
N SER A 72 8.27 5.95 2.37
CA SER A 72 9.52 5.25 2.71
C SER A 72 9.26 4.06 3.63
N ILE A 73 10.23 3.17 3.67
CA ILE A 73 10.23 2.04 4.58
C ILE A 73 10.40 2.55 6.01
N VAL A 74 9.59 1.99 6.92
CA VAL A 74 9.64 2.34 8.34
C VAL A 74 10.83 1.66 9.01
N ASN A 75 11.58 2.41 9.82
CA ASN A 75 12.69 1.89 10.60
C ASN A 75 12.19 0.87 11.65
N ASP A 76 13.02 -0.12 11.96
CA ASP A 76 12.72 -1.16 12.94
C ASP A 76 12.43 -0.62 14.33
N ALA A 77 13.10 0.46 14.75
CA ALA A 77 12.83 1.15 16.02
C ALA A 77 11.38 1.66 16.10
N VAL A 78 10.87 2.24 15.00
CA VAL A 78 9.47 2.72 14.93
C VAL A 78 8.50 1.54 14.96
N LYS A 79 8.82 0.43 14.30
CA LYS A 79 8.00 -0.80 14.34
C LYS A 79 7.91 -1.37 15.76
N GLU A 80 9.02 -1.42 16.51
CA GLU A 80 9.01 -1.87 17.89
C GLU A 80 8.22 -0.91 18.82
N ASN A 81 8.35 0.39 18.61
CA ASN A 81 7.53 1.38 19.30
C ASN A 81 6.03 1.19 19.00
N LEU A 82 5.69 1.01 17.75
CA LEU A 82 4.31 0.74 17.30
C LEU A 82 3.78 -0.56 17.93
N LYS A 83 4.58 -1.64 17.92
CA LYS A 83 4.23 -2.92 18.54
C LYS A 83 3.97 -2.77 20.04
N THR A 84 4.83 -2.04 20.73
CA THR A 84 4.68 -1.75 22.17
C THR A 84 3.43 -0.91 22.46
N TYR A 85 3.15 0.08 21.61
CA TYR A 85 1.95 0.89 21.71
C TYR A 85 0.68 0.07 21.48
N LEU A 86 0.64 -0.76 20.43
CA LEU A 86 -0.51 -1.58 20.09
C LEU A 86 -0.79 -2.69 21.12
N ARG A 87 0.21 -3.15 21.87
CA ARG A 87 0.03 -4.14 22.95
C ARG A 87 -1.03 -3.71 23.98
N ARG A 88 -1.21 -2.42 24.19
CA ARG A 88 -2.20 -1.87 25.13
C ARG A 88 -3.66 -1.99 24.64
N PHE A 89 -3.84 -2.20 23.33
CA PHE A 89 -5.13 -2.16 22.67
C PHE A 89 -5.50 -3.48 22.01
N ARG A 90 -4.60 -4.45 21.98
CA ARG A 90 -4.86 -5.75 21.34
C ARG A 90 -5.58 -6.70 22.30
N PRO A 91 -6.55 -7.51 21.83
CA PRO A 91 -7.02 -8.69 22.53
C PRO A 91 -5.87 -9.68 22.79
N ILE A 92 -6.01 -10.51 23.82
CA ILE A 92 -4.98 -11.49 24.20
C ILE A 92 -4.74 -12.52 23.09
N THR A 93 -5.77 -12.80 22.31
CA THR A 93 -5.78 -13.79 21.23
C THR A 93 -5.05 -13.35 19.97
N ASP A 94 -4.93 -12.04 19.74
CA ASP A 94 -4.40 -11.53 18.47
C ASP A 94 -2.85 -11.45 18.51
N ALA A 95 -2.19 -12.06 17.54
CA ALA A 95 -0.78 -11.84 17.27
C ALA A 95 -0.65 -10.82 16.12
N ILE A 96 0.14 -9.76 16.32
CA ILE A 96 0.37 -8.73 15.30
C ILE A 96 1.81 -8.83 14.81
N ASN A 97 1.97 -9.10 13.51
CA ASN A 97 3.24 -9.07 12.81
C ASN A 97 3.34 -7.75 12.04
N ILE A 98 4.32 -6.92 12.36
CA ILE A 98 4.53 -5.65 11.68
C ILE A 98 5.54 -5.83 10.56
N LYS A 99 5.10 -5.59 9.32
CA LYS A 99 5.89 -5.74 8.10
C LYS A 99 5.97 -4.41 7.36
N ASN A 100 6.98 -4.24 6.53
CA ASN A 100 7.03 -3.09 5.63
C ASN A 100 6.08 -3.30 4.45
N GLY A 101 5.37 -2.24 4.05
CA GLY A 101 4.66 -2.23 2.79
C GLY A 101 5.63 -2.15 1.60
N TYR A 102 5.18 -2.59 0.43
CA TYR A 102 5.93 -2.44 -0.82
C TYR A 102 5.60 -1.08 -1.45
N ILE A 103 6.64 -0.43 -1.97
CA ILE A 103 6.51 0.82 -2.73
C ILE A 103 6.78 0.49 -4.19
N ILE A 104 5.78 0.74 -5.04
CA ILE A 104 5.87 0.53 -6.48
C ILE A 104 5.88 1.89 -7.16
N ASN A 105 6.91 2.18 -7.93
CA ASN A 105 6.96 3.35 -8.77
C ASN A 105 6.34 3.01 -10.12
N ILE A 106 5.37 3.78 -10.54
CA ILE A 106 4.67 3.61 -11.81
C ILE A 106 4.95 4.80 -12.73
N GLY A 107 5.09 4.53 -14.02
CA GLY A 107 5.03 5.52 -15.09
C GLY A 107 3.68 5.45 -15.75
N VAL A 108 3.19 6.57 -16.25
CA VAL A 108 1.93 6.66 -16.99
C VAL A 108 2.21 7.28 -18.35
N ASP A 109 1.90 6.53 -19.40
CA ASP A 109 1.91 7.01 -20.78
C ASP A 109 0.47 7.19 -21.23
N TYR A 110 0.15 8.32 -21.82
CA TYR A 110 -1.19 8.60 -22.28
C TYR A 110 -1.19 9.35 -23.61
N LYS A 111 -2.27 9.17 -24.41
CA LYS A 111 -2.50 9.86 -25.67
C LYS A 111 -3.84 10.59 -25.62
N ILE A 112 -3.80 11.88 -25.88
CA ILE A 112 -4.97 12.73 -25.87
C ILE A 112 -5.15 13.45 -27.22
N ILE A 113 -6.39 13.75 -27.54
CA ILE A 113 -6.75 14.65 -28.63
C ILE A 113 -7.22 15.95 -28.00
N THR A 114 -6.64 17.08 -28.42
CA THR A 114 -7.01 18.40 -27.94
C THR A 114 -8.06 19.04 -28.85
N LYS A 115 -8.88 19.93 -28.29
CA LYS A 115 -9.83 20.75 -29.04
C LYS A 115 -9.07 21.82 -29.84
N SER A 116 -9.59 22.16 -31.03
CA SER A 116 -8.93 23.09 -31.98
C SER A 116 -8.66 24.49 -31.44
N ASN A 117 -9.41 24.94 -30.42
CA ASN A 117 -9.30 26.29 -29.86
C ASN A 117 -8.33 26.40 -28.69
N PHE A 118 -7.59 25.30 -28.36
CA PHE A 118 -6.68 25.27 -27.24
C PHE A 118 -5.24 25.05 -27.71
N VAL A 119 -4.29 25.62 -26.98
CA VAL A 119 -2.85 25.41 -27.21
C VAL A 119 -2.47 24.06 -26.62
N GLN A 120 -1.95 23.16 -27.43
CA GLN A 120 -1.64 21.77 -27.03
C GLN A 120 -0.71 21.69 -25.81
N GLU A 121 0.31 22.56 -25.76
CA GLU A 121 1.28 22.60 -24.65
C GLU A 121 0.63 22.98 -23.32
N GLN A 122 -0.32 23.90 -23.35
CA GLN A 122 -1.06 24.30 -22.14
C GLN A 122 -1.96 23.17 -21.65
N VAL A 123 -2.68 22.51 -22.57
CA VAL A 123 -3.52 21.35 -22.24
C VAL A 123 -2.69 20.22 -21.68
N LEU A 124 -1.52 19.93 -22.26
CA LEU A 124 -0.59 18.91 -21.76
C LEU A 124 -0.12 19.22 -20.34
N GLY A 125 0.18 20.50 -20.05
CA GLY A 125 0.54 20.95 -18.70
C GLY A 125 -0.56 20.67 -17.68
N LEU A 126 -1.80 21.04 -18.02
CA LEU A 126 -2.98 20.81 -17.16
C LEU A 126 -3.26 19.30 -16.95
N VAL A 127 -3.10 18.50 -18.00
CA VAL A 127 -3.26 17.04 -17.88
C VAL A 127 -2.20 16.44 -16.96
N ASN A 128 -0.92 16.85 -17.10
CA ASN A 128 0.15 16.38 -16.22
C ASN A 128 -0.11 16.75 -14.75
N GLU A 129 -0.61 17.96 -14.51
CA GLU A 129 -1.00 18.38 -13.16
C GLU A 129 -2.15 17.52 -12.62
N ARG A 130 -3.18 17.26 -13.44
CA ARG A 130 -4.31 16.41 -13.06
C ARG A 130 -3.90 14.96 -12.77
N VAL A 131 -3.04 14.39 -13.60
CA VAL A 131 -2.47 13.04 -13.37
C VAL A 131 -1.66 13.01 -12.07
N SER A 132 -0.85 14.04 -11.81
CA SER A 132 -0.09 14.15 -10.57
C SER A 132 -0.99 14.27 -9.34
N GLU A 133 -2.09 15.00 -9.44
CA GLU A 133 -3.10 15.14 -8.38
C GLU A 133 -3.84 13.82 -8.15
N PHE A 134 -4.20 13.10 -9.20
CA PHE A 134 -4.84 11.79 -9.12
C PHE A 134 -3.96 10.80 -8.34
N PHE A 135 -2.65 10.76 -8.62
CA PHE A 135 -1.69 9.90 -7.93
C PHE A 135 -1.12 10.51 -6.65
N ASN A 136 -1.76 11.54 -6.09
CA ASN A 136 -1.31 12.08 -4.82
C ASN A 136 -1.35 11.00 -3.73
N ILE A 137 -0.22 10.80 -3.07
CA ILE A 137 -0.01 9.78 -2.03
C ILE A 137 -1.09 9.83 -0.94
N ASP A 138 -1.59 11.02 -0.61
CA ASP A 138 -2.57 11.19 0.46
C ASP A 138 -3.92 10.55 0.11
N ASN A 139 -4.27 10.48 -1.17
CA ASN A 139 -5.54 9.93 -1.66
C ASN A 139 -5.52 8.40 -1.80
N TRP A 140 -4.33 7.77 -1.85
CA TRP A 140 -4.19 6.35 -2.10
C TRP A 140 -3.94 5.56 -0.82
N GLN A 141 -4.48 4.34 -0.78
CA GLN A 141 -4.26 3.39 0.31
C GLN A 141 -3.40 2.20 -0.13
N ILE A 142 -2.81 1.49 0.83
CA ILE A 142 -2.10 0.24 0.54
C ILE A 142 -3.12 -0.78 0.01
N ASN A 143 -2.73 -1.53 -1.03
CA ASN A 143 -3.56 -2.54 -1.69
C ASN A 143 -4.81 -1.99 -2.39
N GLN A 144 -4.82 -0.69 -2.74
CA GLN A 144 -5.88 -0.11 -3.56
C GLN A 144 -5.61 -0.39 -5.03
N PRO A 145 -6.56 -0.96 -5.79
CA PRO A 145 -6.40 -1.20 -7.22
C PRO A 145 -6.38 0.12 -7.99
N ILE A 146 -5.51 0.21 -9.00
CA ILE A 146 -5.49 1.32 -9.95
C ILE A 146 -6.42 0.97 -11.10
N VAL A 147 -7.47 1.76 -11.29
CA VAL A 147 -8.45 1.59 -12.37
C VAL A 147 -8.13 2.61 -13.46
N LEU A 148 -7.67 2.12 -14.62
CA LEU A 148 -7.26 3.00 -15.73
C LEU A 148 -8.42 3.81 -16.29
N SER A 149 -9.64 3.29 -16.27
CA SER A 149 -10.83 4.03 -16.70
C SER A 149 -11.13 5.26 -15.83
N ASP A 150 -10.83 5.20 -14.53
CA ASP A 150 -11.00 6.35 -13.64
C ASP A 150 -9.98 7.44 -13.97
N LEU A 151 -8.73 7.03 -14.25
CA LEU A 151 -7.70 7.97 -14.72
C LEU A 151 -8.09 8.60 -16.06
N GLY A 152 -8.58 7.80 -17.00
CA GLY A 152 -9.07 8.30 -18.29
C GLY A 152 -10.21 9.31 -18.15
N TYR A 153 -11.12 9.03 -17.23
CA TYR A 153 -12.21 9.95 -16.90
C TYR A 153 -11.67 11.28 -16.34
N GLU A 154 -10.75 11.23 -15.39
CA GLU A 154 -10.14 12.43 -14.80
C GLU A 154 -9.38 13.27 -15.84
N ILE A 155 -8.66 12.64 -16.77
CA ILE A 155 -8.00 13.32 -17.88
C ILE A 155 -9.03 13.96 -18.82
N SER A 156 -10.16 13.29 -19.07
CA SER A 156 -11.22 13.82 -19.96
C SER A 156 -11.93 15.05 -19.42
N LEU A 157 -11.90 15.25 -18.10
CA LEU A 157 -12.47 16.44 -17.44
C LEU A 157 -11.60 17.70 -17.59
N VAL A 158 -10.36 17.55 -18.05
CA VAL A 158 -9.45 18.70 -18.23
C VAL A 158 -9.90 19.56 -19.40
N ASP A 159 -9.98 20.86 -19.17
CA ASP A 159 -10.36 21.81 -20.21
C ASP A 159 -9.39 21.76 -21.40
N GLY A 160 -9.96 21.66 -22.60
CA GLY A 160 -9.18 21.56 -23.83
C GLY A 160 -8.93 20.13 -24.30
N VAL A 161 -9.20 19.10 -23.50
CA VAL A 161 -9.19 17.70 -23.94
C VAL A 161 -10.48 17.39 -24.70
N ALA A 162 -10.36 16.87 -25.92
CA ALA A 162 -11.49 16.39 -26.70
C ALA A 162 -11.78 14.92 -26.43
N SER A 163 -10.74 14.09 -26.38
CA SER A 163 -10.84 12.67 -26.04
C SER A 163 -9.50 12.11 -25.58
N VAL A 164 -9.56 11.08 -24.77
CA VAL A 164 -8.41 10.24 -24.39
C VAL A 164 -8.42 9.01 -25.28
N THR A 165 -7.32 8.75 -25.96
CA THR A 165 -7.23 7.66 -26.94
C THR A 165 -6.61 6.42 -26.33
N ASP A 166 -5.62 6.60 -25.44
CA ASP A 166 -4.86 5.50 -24.86
C ASP A 166 -4.29 5.94 -23.48
N ILE A 167 -4.14 4.99 -22.57
CA ILE A 167 -3.50 5.16 -21.25
C ILE A 167 -2.72 3.91 -20.92
#